data_c351d4e68543ae13de3891dbee32bd06
#
_entry.id   c351d4e68543ae13de3891dbee32bd06
#
_cell.length_a   1.000
_cell.length_b   1.000
_cell.length_c   1.000
_cell.angle_alpha   90.00
_cell.angle_beta   90.00
_cell.angle_gamma   90.00
#
_symmetry.space_group_name_H-M   'P 1'
#
loop_
_entity.id
_entity.type
_entity.pdbx_description
1 polymer ?
#
loop_
_entity_poly.entity_id
_entity_poly.type
_entity_poly.pdbx_seq_one_letter_code
_entity_poly.pdbx_strand_id
1 'polypeptide(L)'
;MKNLFCPVIYLLSIVLLSSGAKAADKLVGIHSARTMSQSMPWIAEEVGLFKKYDLDFQLVYISSASLVTAAMLSGDGEVAITGGESITRAFTQGVTELIFIGSAKNTLTHSILGKPEIKRPEDLKGRKLGLTRLGSNSHYFVIQALRKHGMEPTDISFIQTGGQVENLAALLTGAVDAATMTGPSGGARANSQGFRYVIYGPDLHIPFAAATLVTRRSSIRARGPVIEKFVRVMAEAVKIMFTDKELTYKVLGKQLRISDRKTLDAAYDEEIKVMEPRLAFKTEAFQAILDESAKVDPRAKKIRPQDLMDPRYLEGLEKSGFFEKLWAAK
;
A
#
# COMPACT_ATOMS: atom_id res chain seq x y z
N MET A 1 -53.20 54.06 -51.91
CA MET A 1 -53.26 52.65 -51.59
C MET A 1 -51.80 52.15 -51.49
N LYS A 2 -51.25 52.04 -50.25
CA LYS A 2 -49.88 51.59 -49.96
C LYS A 2 -49.98 50.39 -49.02
N ASN A 3 -49.66 49.21 -49.55
CA ASN A 3 -49.64 48.00 -48.78
C ASN A 3 -48.38 47.94 -47.86
N LEU A 4 -48.60 47.87 -46.52
CA LEU A 4 -47.57 47.65 -45.55
C LEU A 4 -47.42 46.14 -45.35
N PHE A 5 -46.30 45.57 -45.80
CA PHE A 5 -45.89 44.19 -45.46
C PHE A 5 -45.18 44.28 -44.14
N CYS A 6 -45.67 43.53 -43.11
CA CYS A 6 -45.03 43.35 -41.82
C CYS A 6 -44.31 42.01 -41.85
N PRO A 7 -42.98 41.94 -41.66
CA PRO A 7 -42.30 40.66 -41.55
C PRO A 7 -42.42 40.15 -40.12
N VAL A 8 -43.05 38.98 -39.98
CA VAL A 8 -43.06 38.17 -38.73
C VAL A 8 -41.70 37.53 -38.57
N ILE A 9 -40.92 38.06 -37.61
CA ILE A 9 -39.64 37.44 -37.22
C ILE A 9 -39.93 36.26 -36.26
N TYR A 10 -39.74 35.01 -36.77
CA TYR A 10 -39.74 33.81 -35.93
C TYR A 10 -38.43 33.76 -35.14
N LEU A 11 -38.50 34.09 -33.84
CA LEU A 11 -37.39 33.85 -32.92
C LEU A 11 -37.31 32.36 -32.59
N LEU A 12 -36.39 31.66 -33.25
CA LEU A 12 -36.08 30.27 -32.98
C LEU A 12 -35.27 30.21 -31.68
N SER A 13 -35.91 29.94 -30.56
CA SER A 13 -35.24 29.73 -29.26
C SER A 13 -34.47 28.38 -29.28
N ILE A 14 -33.18 28.44 -29.58
CA ILE A 14 -32.27 27.29 -29.43
C ILE A 14 -32.06 27.11 -27.92
N VAL A 15 -32.80 26.17 -27.34
CA VAL A 15 -32.50 25.65 -25.99
C VAL A 15 -31.24 24.83 -26.09
N LEU A 16 -30.09 25.45 -25.79
CA LEU A 16 -28.84 24.74 -25.55
C LEU A 16 -29.01 23.89 -24.30
N LEU A 17 -29.34 22.63 -24.48
CA LEU A 17 -29.15 21.60 -23.45
C LEU A 17 -27.65 21.50 -23.18
N SER A 18 -27.16 22.36 -22.31
CA SER A 18 -25.84 22.19 -21.71
C SER A 18 -25.90 20.88 -20.88
N SER A 19 -25.55 19.75 -21.52
CA SER A 19 -25.14 18.55 -20.79
C SER A 19 -23.95 18.97 -19.93
N GLY A 20 -24.20 19.37 -18.70
CA GLY A 20 -23.15 19.72 -17.76
C GLY A 20 -22.23 18.50 -17.64
N ALA A 21 -21.10 18.52 -18.33
CA ALA A 21 -20.05 17.53 -18.13
C ALA A 21 -19.70 17.60 -16.65
N LYS A 22 -20.11 16.58 -15.88
CA LYS A 22 -19.75 16.47 -14.47
C LYS A 22 -18.23 16.36 -14.41
N ALA A 23 -17.57 17.33 -13.79
CA ALA A 23 -16.14 17.27 -13.60
C ALA A 23 -15.78 16.00 -12.82
N ALA A 24 -14.69 15.35 -13.21
CA ALA A 24 -14.19 14.18 -12.49
C ALA A 24 -13.89 14.52 -11.01
N ASP A 25 -14.17 13.58 -10.13
CA ASP A 25 -13.92 13.76 -8.71
C ASP A 25 -12.41 13.75 -8.44
N LYS A 26 -11.87 14.87 -7.96
CA LYS A 26 -10.45 14.94 -7.56
C LYS A 26 -10.21 14.08 -6.32
N LEU A 27 -9.14 13.31 -6.34
CA LEU A 27 -8.76 12.43 -5.22
C LEU A 27 -7.24 12.33 -5.10
N VAL A 28 -6.69 12.68 -3.94
CA VAL A 28 -5.27 12.53 -3.65
C VAL A 28 -5.05 11.26 -2.86
N GLY A 29 -4.24 10.36 -3.43
CA GLY A 29 -3.79 9.13 -2.81
C GLY A 29 -2.32 9.19 -2.44
N ILE A 30 -1.94 8.50 -1.37
CA ILE A 30 -0.56 8.40 -0.91
C ILE A 30 -0.16 6.94 -0.81
N HIS A 31 1.08 6.59 -1.20
CA HIS A 31 1.60 5.25 -0.94
C HIS A 31 2.97 5.27 -0.27
N SER A 32 3.24 4.25 0.57
CA SER A 32 4.41 4.22 1.45
C SER A 32 5.60 3.45 0.90
N ALA A 33 5.41 2.64 -0.15
CA ALA A 33 6.46 1.81 -0.70
C ALA A 33 6.31 1.60 -2.22
N ARG A 34 7.43 1.47 -2.90
CA ARG A 34 7.49 1.10 -4.32
C ARG A 34 7.65 -0.42 -4.43
N THR A 35 6.56 -1.13 -4.18
CA THR A 35 6.47 -2.59 -4.22
C THR A 35 5.27 -3.02 -5.05
N MET A 36 5.24 -4.28 -5.48
CA MET A 36 4.12 -4.81 -6.25
C MET A 36 2.80 -4.69 -5.49
N SER A 37 2.76 -5.02 -4.21
CA SER A 37 1.53 -4.95 -3.39
C SER A 37 0.98 -3.54 -3.17
N GLN A 38 1.72 -2.49 -3.53
CA GLN A 38 1.26 -1.10 -3.52
C GLN A 38 1.17 -0.49 -4.94
N SER A 39 1.30 -1.31 -5.99
CA SER A 39 1.32 -0.85 -7.39
C SER A 39 -0.05 -0.77 -8.06
N MET A 40 -1.12 -1.14 -7.37
CA MET A 40 -2.49 -1.06 -7.89
C MET A 40 -2.81 0.29 -8.57
N PRO A 41 -2.45 1.46 -8.01
CA PRO A 41 -2.70 2.73 -8.67
C PRO A 41 -1.93 2.89 -9.99
N TRP A 42 -0.72 2.35 -10.09
CA TRP A 42 0.06 2.40 -11.34
C TRP A 42 -0.58 1.55 -12.43
N ILE A 43 -1.09 0.35 -12.07
CA ILE A 43 -1.87 -0.50 -12.98
C ILE A 43 -3.13 0.23 -13.42
N ALA A 44 -3.88 0.79 -12.46
CA ALA A 44 -5.12 1.51 -12.73
C ALA A 44 -4.93 2.70 -13.68
N GLU A 45 -3.85 3.45 -13.50
CA GLU A 45 -3.50 4.58 -14.37
C GLU A 45 -3.15 4.10 -15.78
N GLU A 46 -2.27 3.08 -15.91
CA GLU A 46 -1.83 2.55 -17.22
C GLU A 46 -3.00 2.06 -18.08
N VAL A 47 -4.06 1.49 -17.46
CA VAL A 47 -5.23 0.99 -18.17
C VAL A 47 -6.45 1.93 -18.14
N GLY A 48 -6.31 3.12 -17.58
CA GLY A 48 -7.36 4.14 -17.57
C GLY A 48 -8.53 3.87 -16.63
N LEU A 49 -8.35 3.08 -15.55
CA LEU A 49 -9.44 2.79 -14.60
C LEU A 49 -9.91 4.04 -13.85
N PHE A 50 -9.03 4.95 -13.50
CA PHE A 50 -9.45 6.19 -12.85
C PHE A 50 -10.42 6.98 -13.73
N LYS A 51 -10.11 7.11 -15.02
CA LYS A 51 -11.00 7.75 -15.99
C LYS A 51 -12.34 6.99 -16.14
N LYS A 52 -12.31 5.66 -16.16
CA LYS A 52 -13.52 4.81 -16.20
C LYS A 52 -14.49 5.11 -15.06
N TYR A 53 -13.96 5.49 -13.89
CA TYR A 53 -14.74 5.79 -12.69
C TYR A 53 -14.92 7.29 -12.42
N ASP A 54 -14.64 8.16 -13.40
CA ASP A 54 -14.70 9.64 -13.26
C ASP A 54 -13.90 10.13 -12.05
N LEU A 55 -12.68 9.62 -11.88
CA LEU A 55 -11.72 10.07 -10.88
C LEU A 55 -10.56 10.82 -11.54
N ASP A 56 -10.28 12.02 -11.07
CA ASP A 56 -9.03 12.76 -11.31
C ASP A 56 -8.09 12.43 -10.14
N PHE A 57 -7.30 11.38 -10.31
CA PHE A 57 -6.50 10.78 -9.23
C PHE A 57 -5.04 11.22 -9.31
N GLN A 58 -4.53 11.74 -8.21
CA GLN A 58 -3.13 12.05 -8.05
C GLN A 58 -2.49 11.11 -7.01
N LEU A 59 -1.40 10.43 -7.36
CA LEU A 59 -0.66 9.57 -6.45
C LEU A 59 0.63 10.25 -5.97
N VAL A 60 0.82 10.32 -4.66
CA VAL A 60 2.01 10.86 -4.02
C VAL A 60 2.78 9.74 -3.31
N TYR A 61 4.07 9.63 -3.57
CA TYR A 61 4.95 8.73 -2.85
C TYR A 61 5.56 9.42 -1.62
N ILE A 62 5.35 8.84 -0.44
CA ILE A 62 5.99 9.26 0.80
C ILE A 62 6.65 8.02 1.41
N SER A 63 7.98 7.98 1.44
CA SER A 63 8.69 6.81 1.97
C SER A 63 8.39 6.58 3.45
N SER A 64 8.00 5.36 3.80
CA SER A 64 7.65 4.93 5.16
C SER A 64 6.18 5.13 5.58
N ALA A 65 5.60 4.08 6.13
CA ALA A 65 4.21 4.06 6.62
C ALA A 65 3.96 5.12 7.73
N SER A 66 4.95 5.39 8.59
CA SER A 66 4.79 6.38 9.65
C SER A 66 4.65 7.81 9.12
N LEU A 67 5.36 8.17 8.05
CA LEU A 67 5.20 9.47 7.38
C LEU A 67 3.87 9.57 6.64
N VAL A 68 3.44 8.48 5.97
CA VAL A 68 2.11 8.43 5.35
C VAL A 68 1.00 8.62 6.38
N THR A 69 1.12 7.99 7.56
CA THR A 69 0.16 8.19 8.66
C THR A 69 0.09 9.66 9.09
N ALA A 70 1.22 10.33 9.23
CA ALA A 70 1.25 11.76 9.57
C ALA A 70 0.61 12.62 8.46
N ALA A 71 0.94 12.40 7.19
CA ALA A 71 0.38 13.11 6.05
C ALA A 71 -1.14 12.89 5.91
N MET A 72 -1.62 11.67 6.18
CA MET A 72 -3.06 11.40 6.20
C MET A 72 -3.79 12.13 7.33
N LEU A 73 -3.18 12.22 8.51
CA LEU A 73 -3.76 12.94 9.65
C LEU A 73 -3.75 14.46 9.45
N SER A 74 -2.74 15.01 8.77
CA SER A 74 -2.70 16.44 8.41
C SER A 74 -3.66 16.82 7.28
N GLY A 75 -4.14 15.81 6.52
CA GLY A 75 -5.07 16.04 5.44
C GLY A 75 -4.45 16.19 4.05
N ASP A 76 -3.15 15.88 3.91
CA ASP A 76 -2.44 15.96 2.63
C ASP A 76 -2.91 14.90 1.61
N GLY A 77 -3.64 13.87 2.07
CA GLY A 77 -4.29 12.86 1.23
C GLY A 77 -5.65 12.45 1.78
N GLU A 78 -6.47 11.88 0.91
CA GLU A 78 -7.79 11.36 1.27
C GLU A 78 -7.81 9.84 1.38
N VAL A 79 -6.97 9.18 0.60
CA VAL A 79 -6.77 7.72 0.62
C VAL A 79 -5.29 7.39 0.67
N ALA A 80 -4.96 6.22 1.21
CA ALA A 80 -3.58 5.76 1.19
C ALA A 80 -3.49 4.24 0.98
N ILE A 81 -2.32 3.79 0.49
CA ILE A 81 -1.91 2.40 0.49
C ILE A 81 -0.65 2.29 1.35
N THR A 82 -0.77 1.68 2.52
CA THR A 82 0.32 1.67 3.51
C THR A 82 0.19 0.50 4.47
N GLY A 83 1.18 0.34 5.35
CA GLY A 83 1.12 -0.65 6.41
C GLY A 83 0.38 -0.18 7.65
N GLY A 84 -0.12 -1.14 8.43
CA GLY A 84 -1.05 -0.90 9.53
C GLY A 84 -0.44 -0.47 10.86
N GLU A 85 0.86 -0.65 11.08
CA GLU A 85 1.44 -0.50 12.44
C GLU A 85 1.31 0.92 13.01
N SER A 86 1.72 1.94 12.25
CA SER A 86 1.69 3.33 12.74
C SER A 86 0.25 3.87 12.89
N ILE A 87 -0.69 3.39 12.08
CA ILE A 87 -2.11 3.73 12.20
C ILE A 87 -2.71 3.07 13.44
N THR A 88 -2.44 1.79 13.67
CA THR A 88 -2.89 1.06 14.86
C THR A 88 -2.34 1.71 16.14
N ARG A 89 -1.07 2.13 16.13
CA ARG A 89 -0.48 2.86 17.24
C ARG A 89 -1.16 4.21 17.48
N ALA A 90 -1.42 5.00 16.44
CA ALA A 90 -2.17 6.25 16.55
C ALA A 90 -3.57 6.01 17.14
N PHE A 91 -4.26 4.97 16.67
CA PHE A 91 -5.57 4.56 17.18
C PHE A 91 -5.51 4.19 18.66
N THR A 92 -4.50 3.43 19.09
CA THR A 92 -4.25 3.07 20.50
C THR A 92 -4.07 4.32 21.38
N GLN A 93 -3.47 5.37 20.81
CA GLN A 93 -3.28 6.66 21.49
C GLN A 93 -4.52 7.56 21.46
N GLY A 94 -5.65 7.09 20.89
CA GLY A 94 -6.91 7.84 20.83
C GLY A 94 -7.12 8.63 19.53
N VAL A 95 -6.19 8.58 18.58
CA VAL A 95 -6.32 9.23 17.27
C VAL A 95 -7.02 8.26 16.31
N THR A 96 -8.35 8.30 16.27
CA THR A 96 -9.21 7.32 15.57
C THR A 96 -9.67 7.78 14.18
N GLU A 97 -9.12 8.86 13.64
CA GLU A 97 -9.56 9.44 12.37
C GLU A 97 -9.26 8.54 11.16
N LEU A 98 -8.17 7.79 11.19
CA LEU A 98 -7.82 6.86 10.12
C LEU A 98 -8.49 5.50 10.31
N ILE A 99 -8.97 4.92 9.20
CA ILE A 99 -9.68 3.65 9.19
C ILE A 99 -9.24 2.82 7.97
N PHE A 100 -9.10 1.52 8.15
CA PHE A 100 -8.81 0.59 7.07
C PHE A 100 -10.08 0.23 6.31
N ILE A 101 -10.05 0.31 4.98
CA ILE A 101 -11.19 0.05 4.09
C ILE A 101 -10.95 -1.12 3.13
N GLY A 102 -9.81 -1.78 3.24
CA GLY A 102 -9.41 -2.98 2.49
C GLY A 102 -7.96 -3.34 2.76
N SER A 103 -7.57 -4.55 2.39
CA SER A 103 -6.19 -5.00 2.50
C SER A 103 -5.77 -5.80 1.28
N ALA A 104 -4.76 -5.32 0.56
CA ALA A 104 -4.19 -6.03 -0.58
C ALA A 104 -3.16 -7.08 -0.16
N LYS A 105 -2.65 -7.02 1.09
CA LYS A 105 -1.64 -7.97 1.59
C LYS A 105 -1.66 -8.00 3.11
N ASN A 106 -1.77 -9.21 3.66
CA ASN A 106 -1.89 -9.44 5.11
C ASN A 106 -0.69 -10.20 5.71
N THR A 107 0.45 -10.17 5.04
CA THR A 107 1.69 -10.85 5.47
C THR A 107 2.90 -10.00 5.13
N LEU A 108 3.92 -9.97 5.99
CA LEU A 108 5.20 -9.33 5.70
C LEU A 108 6.12 -10.27 4.91
N THR A 109 6.71 -9.71 3.85
CA THR A 109 7.72 -10.39 3.02
C THR A 109 9.07 -9.66 3.04
N HIS A 110 9.31 -8.81 4.06
CA HIS A 110 10.62 -8.21 4.24
C HIS A 110 11.66 -9.29 4.52
N SER A 111 12.90 -9.01 4.13
CA SER A 111 14.05 -9.86 4.47
C SER A 111 15.16 -8.99 5.06
N ILE A 112 16.06 -9.59 5.83
CA ILE A 112 17.28 -8.94 6.29
C ILE A 112 18.44 -9.47 5.44
N LEU A 113 19.10 -8.55 4.74
CA LEU A 113 20.35 -8.85 4.03
C LEU A 113 21.51 -8.23 4.80
N GLY A 114 22.62 -8.93 4.85
CA GLY A 114 23.83 -8.53 5.57
C GLY A 114 25.08 -8.68 4.74
N LYS A 115 26.18 -8.10 5.24
CA LYS A 115 27.51 -8.28 4.70
C LYS A 115 27.87 -9.77 4.63
N PRO A 116 28.82 -10.18 3.75
CA PRO A 116 29.16 -11.61 3.53
C PRO A 116 29.58 -12.38 4.80
N GLU A 117 30.15 -11.69 5.77
CA GLU A 117 30.57 -12.26 7.05
C GLU A 117 29.39 -12.57 8.01
N ILE A 118 28.21 -11.94 7.81
CA ILE A 118 26.99 -12.19 8.58
C ILE A 118 26.26 -13.36 7.92
N LYS A 119 26.42 -14.55 8.51
CA LYS A 119 25.94 -15.81 7.91
C LYS A 119 24.65 -16.32 8.55
N ARG A 120 24.43 -16.00 9.80
CA ARG A 120 23.31 -16.47 10.62
C ARG A 120 22.66 -15.31 11.35
N PRO A 121 21.39 -15.44 11.78
CA PRO A 121 20.71 -14.40 12.54
C PRO A 121 21.52 -13.92 13.77
N GLU A 122 22.16 -14.83 14.48
CA GLU A 122 22.91 -14.52 15.70
C GLU A 122 24.13 -13.61 15.44
N ASP A 123 24.67 -13.63 14.22
CA ASP A 123 25.80 -12.77 13.82
C ASP A 123 25.39 -11.30 13.72
N LEU A 124 24.08 -10.99 13.78
CA LEU A 124 23.54 -9.63 13.85
C LEU A 124 23.74 -8.96 15.22
N LYS A 125 24.05 -9.72 16.30
CA LYS A 125 24.26 -9.14 17.63
C LYS A 125 25.36 -8.08 17.61
N GLY A 126 25.06 -6.93 18.18
CA GLY A 126 25.97 -5.77 18.22
C GLY A 126 26.15 -5.03 16.90
N ARG A 127 25.48 -5.46 15.82
CA ARG A 127 25.60 -4.86 14.48
C ARG A 127 24.65 -3.71 14.27
N LYS A 128 24.97 -2.87 13.26
CA LYS A 128 24.10 -1.80 12.76
C LYS A 128 23.14 -2.34 11.71
N LEU A 129 21.84 -2.26 11.95
CA LEU A 129 20.82 -2.70 11.03
C LEU A 129 20.00 -1.51 10.51
N GLY A 130 20.03 -1.31 9.19
CA GLY A 130 19.26 -0.29 8.48
C GLY A 130 17.79 -0.67 8.34
N LEU A 131 16.92 0.25 8.70
CA LEU A 131 15.48 0.16 8.49
C LEU A 131 14.93 1.52 8.04
N THR A 132 13.71 1.54 7.48
CA THR A 132 13.17 2.79 6.95
C THR A 132 12.97 3.82 8.06
N ARG A 133 12.16 3.49 9.05
CA ARG A 133 11.91 4.33 10.25
C ARG A 133 11.42 3.47 11.40
N LEU A 134 11.63 3.94 12.62
CA LEU A 134 10.96 3.37 13.79
C LEU A 134 9.45 3.52 13.66
N GLY A 135 8.69 2.50 14.05
CA GLY A 135 7.24 2.47 13.91
C GLY A 135 6.75 2.32 12.47
N SER A 136 7.55 1.68 11.60
CA SER A 136 7.16 1.31 10.25
C SER A 136 7.12 -0.21 10.07
N ASN A 137 6.63 -0.67 8.91
CA ASN A 137 6.60 -2.11 8.59
C ASN A 137 7.98 -2.78 8.73
N SER A 138 9.05 -2.08 8.31
CA SER A 138 10.41 -2.62 8.42
C SER A 138 10.86 -2.77 9.86
N HIS A 139 10.50 -1.82 10.73
CA HIS A 139 10.77 -1.91 12.17
C HIS A 139 10.01 -3.08 12.82
N TYR A 140 8.71 -3.17 12.56
CA TYR A 140 7.90 -4.28 13.06
C TYR A 140 8.47 -5.63 12.59
N PHE A 141 8.80 -5.74 11.29
CA PHE A 141 9.38 -6.95 10.73
C PHE A 141 10.65 -7.37 11.48
N VAL A 142 11.59 -6.45 11.68
CA VAL A 142 12.85 -6.76 12.36
C VAL A 142 12.60 -7.29 13.76
N ILE A 143 11.72 -6.64 14.53
CA ILE A 143 11.36 -7.09 15.88
C ILE A 143 10.85 -8.54 15.86
N GLN A 144 9.90 -8.85 14.96
CA GLN A 144 9.33 -10.19 14.87
C GLN A 144 10.36 -11.22 14.38
N ALA A 145 11.18 -10.85 13.39
CA ALA A 145 12.20 -11.69 12.84
C ALA A 145 13.27 -12.06 13.88
N LEU A 146 13.75 -11.06 14.64
CA LEU A 146 14.72 -11.28 15.71
C LEU A 146 14.18 -12.24 16.78
N ARG A 147 12.94 -12.01 17.25
CA ARG A 147 12.32 -12.85 18.27
C ARG A 147 12.13 -14.29 17.81
N LYS A 148 11.78 -14.52 16.54
CA LYS A 148 11.70 -15.88 15.97
C LYS A 148 13.04 -16.62 15.99
N HIS A 149 14.15 -15.88 16.07
CA HIS A 149 15.51 -16.41 16.19
C HIS A 149 16.10 -16.28 17.61
N GLY A 150 15.26 -16.07 18.63
CA GLY A 150 15.69 -16.01 20.03
C GLY A 150 16.53 -14.76 20.37
N MET A 151 16.37 -13.68 19.61
CA MET A 151 17.07 -12.40 19.80
C MET A 151 16.08 -11.31 20.22
N GLU A 152 16.57 -10.32 20.95
CA GLU A 152 15.77 -9.15 21.31
C GLU A 152 16.18 -7.92 20.47
N PRO A 153 15.26 -6.95 20.29
CA PRO A 153 15.57 -5.72 19.57
C PRO A 153 16.76 -4.96 20.14
N THR A 154 17.02 -5.09 21.43
CA THR A 154 18.16 -4.46 22.14
C THR A 154 19.52 -5.07 21.78
N ASP A 155 19.54 -6.25 21.14
CA ASP A 155 20.77 -6.86 20.65
C ASP A 155 21.37 -6.14 19.44
N ILE A 156 20.65 -5.20 18.83
CA ILE A 156 20.98 -4.57 17.54
C ILE A 156 20.90 -3.04 17.62
N SER A 157 21.79 -2.36 16.91
CA SER A 157 21.73 -0.90 16.74
C SER A 157 20.89 -0.54 15.50
N PHE A 158 19.68 -0.01 15.68
CA PHE A 158 18.82 0.41 14.57
C PHE A 158 19.27 1.74 13.98
N ILE A 159 19.45 1.76 12.66
CA ILE A 159 19.77 2.97 11.88
C ILE A 159 18.59 3.31 10.98
N GLN A 160 17.96 4.47 11.22
CA GLN A 160 16.87 4.95 10.38
C GLN A 160 17.46 5.57 9.09
N THR A 161 17.32 4.90 7.97
CA THR A 161 17.85 5.36 6.68
C THR A 161 16.88 6.27 5.94
N GLY A 162 15.59 6.15 6.21
CA GLY A 162 14.54 6.96 5.58
C GLY A 162 13.68 6.22 4.57
N GLY A 163 14.21 5.23 3.84
CA GLY A 163 13.47 4.50 2.81
C GLY A 163 14.17 3.21 2.36
N GLN A 164 13.55 2.47 1.46
CA GLN A 164 14.10 1.20 0.95
C GLN A 164 15.33 1.42 0.05
N VAL A 165 15.35 2.49 -0.73
CA VAL A 165 16.50 2.86 -1.57
C VAL A 165 17.69 3.25 -0.70
N GLU A 166 17.42 4.00 0.35
CA GLU A 166 18.42 4.45 1.33
C GLU A 166 18.94 3.28 2.17
N ASN A 167 18.11 2.28 2.48
CA ASN A 167 18.54 1.03 3.11
C ASN A 167 19.59 0.32 2.26
N LEU A 168 19.31 0.16 0.95
CA LEU A 168 20.24 -0.46 0.03
C LEU A 168 21.54 0.37 -0.08
N ALA A 169 21.43 1.69 -0.22
CA ALA A 169 22.60 2.57 -0.30
C ALA A 169 23.46 2.50 0.96
N ALA A 170 22.84 2.50 2.16
CA ALA A 170 23.54 2.39 3.42
C ALA A 170 24.28 1.03 3.56
N LEU A 171 23.68 -0.04 3.07
CA LEU A 171 24.30 -1.37 3.05
C LEU A 171 25.48 -1.41 2.09
N LEU A 172 25.33 -0.88 0.87
CA LEU A 172 26.36 -0.82 -0.16
C LEU A 172 27.58 0.02 0.25
N THR A 173 27.36 1.12 0.94
CA THR A 173 28.44 2.01 1.43
C THR A 173 29.06 1.54 2.74
N GLY A 174 28.51 0.48 3.38
CA GLY A 174 28.98 -0.01 4.66
C GLY A 174 28.58 0.84 5.86
N ALA A 175 27.68 1.82 5.69
CA ALA A 175 27.14 2.63 6.79
C ALA A 175 26.34 1.79 7.79
N VAL A 176 25.79 0.66 7.31
CA VAL A 176 25.16 -0.39 8.11
C VAL A 176 25.76 -1.75 7.78
N ASP A 177 25.64 -2.72 8.70
CA ASP A 177 26.15 -4.07 8.52
C ASP A 177 25.13 -5.00 7.90
N ALA A 178 23.85 -4.72 8.15
CA ALA A 178 22.69 -5.39 7.56
C ALA A 178 21.57 -4.37 7.32
N ALA A 179 20.63 -4.70 6.46
CA ALA A 179 19.48 -3.83 6.21
C ALA A 179 18.22 -4.63 5.82
N THR A 180 17.05 -4.05 6.12
CA THR A 180 15.78 -4.59 5.66
C THR A 180 15.54 -4.28 4.19
N MET A 181 15.10 -5.28 3.44
CA MET A 181 14.70 -5.14 2.04
C MET A 181 13.31 -5.71 1.85
N THR A 182 12.54 -5.12 0.95
CA THR A 182 11.25 -5.66 0.52
C THR A 182 11.28 -5.98 -0.96
N GLY A 183 10.70 -7.10 -1.27
CA GLY A 183 10.58 -7.56 -2.65
C GLY A 183 11.93 -7.88 -3.29
N PRO A 184 11.87 -8.57 -4.42
CA PRO A 184 13.05 -9.04 -5.12
C PRO A 184 13.94 -7.90 -5.65
N SER A 185 13.37 -6.72 -5.96
CA SER A 185 14.15 -5.60 -6.50
C SER A 185 15.23 -5.09 -5.54
N GLY A 186 14.93 -4.99 -4.26
CA GLY A 186 15.91 -4.62 -3.22
C GLY A 186 16.82 -5.78 -2.85
N GLY A 187 16.22 -6.91 -2.51
CA GLY A 187 16.94 -8.10 -2.08
C GLY A 187 17.78 -8.74 -3.18
N ALA A 188 17.22 -8.95 -4.37
CA ALA A 188 17.95 -9.52 -5.50
C ALA A 188 19.12 -8.64 -5.92
N ARG A 189 18.94 -7.30 -5.93
CA ARG A 189 20.01 -6.36 -6.25
C ARG A 189 21.13 -6.39 -5.21
N ALA A 190 20.82 -6.41 -3.92
CA ALA A 190 21.82 -6.55 -2.87
C ALA A 190 22.56 -7.89 -2.98
N ASN A 191 21.82 -8.98 -3.19
CA ASN A 191 22.39 -10.33 -3.32
C ASN A 191 23.34 -10.44 -4.54
N SER A 192 23.02 -9.83 -5.69
CA SER A 192 23.91 -9.79 -6.86
C SER A 192 25.21 -9.04 -6.61
N GLN A 193 25.28 -8.22 -5.56
CA GLN A 193 26.48 -7.51 -5.12
C GLN A 193 27.18 -8.18 -3.94
N GLY A 194 26.87 -9.44 -3.65
CA GLY A 194 27.52 -10.26 -2.64
C GLY A 194 26.93 -10.22 -1.23
N PHE A 195 25.88 -9.41 -0.99
CA PHE A 195 25.16 -9.43 0.27
C PHE A 195 24.29 -10.67 0.38
N ARG A 196 24.12 -11.19 1.59
CA ARG A 196 23.41 -12.45 1.83
C ARG A 196 22.09 -12.23 2.53
N TYR A 197 21.10 -13.06 2.21
CA TYR A 197 19.92 -13.20 3.05
C TYR A 197 20.34 -13.83 4.39
N VAL A 198 20.31 -13.02 5.44
CA VAL A 198 20.53 -13.47 6.83
C VAL A 198 19.24 -14.03 7.40
N ILE A 199 18.14 -13.34 7.10
CA ILE A 199 16.78 -13.81 7.40
C ILE A 199 15.94 -13.60 6.14
N TYR A 200 15.37 -14.67 5.60
CA TYR A 200 14.45 -14.61 4.47
C TYR A 200 13.02 -14.53 5.00
N GLY A 201 12.42 -13.35 4.91
CA GLY A 201 11.14 -13.05 5.56
C GLY A 201 9.93 -13.80 5.06
N PRO A 202 9.81 -14.16 3.75
CA PRO A 202 8.69 -14.97 3.29
C PRO A 202 8.51 -16.28 4.05
N ASP A 203 9.61 -16.93 4.47
CA ASP A 203 9.56 -18.19 5.23
C ASP A 203 9.05 -18.01 6.67
N LEU A 204 9.04 -16.79 7.18
CA LEU A 204 8.60 -16.51 8.55
C LEU A 204 7.08 -16.43 8.69
N HIS A 205 6.34 -16.26 7.60
CA HIS A 205 4.88 -16.16 7.58
C HIS A 205 4.32 -15.19 8.64
N ILE A 206 4.92 -13.99 8.77
CA ILE A 206 4.53 -13.01 9.79
C ILE A 206 3.20 -12.37 9.41
N PRO A 207 2.10 -12.63 10.16
CA PRO A 207 0.83 -11.97 9.93
C PRO A 207 0.97 -10.46 10.18
N PHE A 208 0.52 -9.65 9.23
CA PHE A 208 0.63 -8.20 9.34
C PHE A 208 -0.18 -7.51 8.24
N ALA A 209 -0.90 -6.47 8.57
CA ALA A 209 -1.60 -5.62 7.62
C ALA A 209 -0.59 -4.79 6.78
N ALA A 210 -0.01 -5.40 5.74
CA ALA A 210 1.19 -4.93 5.06
C ALA A 210 0.93 -3.90 3.95
N ALA A 211 -0.15 -4.09 3.18
CA ALA A 211 -0.57 -3.16 2.13
C ALA A 211 -2.09 -2.95 2.25
N THR A 212 -2.48 -2.04 3.12
CA THR A 212 -3.88 -1.74 3.40
C THR A 212 -4.34 -0.51 2.65
N LEU A 213 -5.59 -0.49 2.26
CA LEU A 213 -6.30 0.70 1.81
C LEU A 213 -6.81 1.45 3.04
N VAL A 214 -6.48 2.72 3.13
CA VAL A 214 -6.77 3.58 4.29
C VAL A 214 -7.46 4.84 3.83
N THR A 215 -8.38 5.33 4.64
CA THR A 215 -8.99 6.65 4.46
C THR A 215 -9.28 7.32 5.79
N ARG A 216 -9.72 8.57 5.77
CA ARG A 216 -10.18 9.29 6.94
C ARG A 216 -11.69 9.06 7.15
N ARG A 217 -12.12 8.93 8.40
CA ARG A 217 -13.56 8.86 8.72
C ARG A 217 -14.30 10.12 8.27
N SER A 218 -13.66 11.29 8.30
CA SER A 218 -14.20 12.54 7.74
C SER A 218 -14.39 12.45 6.22
N SER A 219 -13.45 11.86 5.47
CA SER A 219 -13.58 11.63 4.02
C SER A 219 -14.75 10.68 3.70
N ILE A 220 -14.94 9.63 4.50
CA ILE A 220 -16.11 8.73 4.34
C ILE A 220 -17.42 9.51 4.51
N ARG A 221 -17.51 10.37 5.54
CA ARG A 221 -18.73 11.16 5.79
C ARG A 221 -19.01 12.17 4.67
N ALA A 222 -17.97 12.83 4.19
CA ALA A 222 -18.11 13.89 3.20
C ALA A 222 -18.23 13.37 1.76
N ARG A 223 -17.51 12.30 1.42
CA ARG A 223 -17.28 11.84 0.05
C ARG A 223 -17.31 10.31 -0.09
N GLY A 224 -18.16 9.63 0.68
CA GLY A 224 -18.27 8.16 0.66
C GLY A 224 -18.35 7.53 -0.73
N PRO A 225 -19.16 8.07 -1.67
CA PRO A 225 -19.21 7.55 -3.05
C PRO A 225 -17.88 7.65 -3.80
N VAL A 226 -17.06 8.68 -3.54
CA VAL A 226 -15.72 8.82 -4.17
C VAL A 226 -14.75 7.78 -3.60
N ILE A 227 -14.82 7.52 -2.29
CA ILE A 227 -14.03 6.47 -1.66
C ILE A 227 -14.44 5.08 -2.20
N GLU A 228 -15.73 4.84 -2.45
CA GLU A 228 -16.19 3.60 -3.08
C GLU A 228 -15.63 3.42 -4.49
N LYS A 229 -15.64 4.47 -5.32
CA LYS A 229 -15.00 4.45 -6.65
C LYS A 229 -13.54 4.05 -6.55
N PHE A 230 -12.79 4.61 -5.59
CA PHE A 230 -11.39 4.25 -5.36
C PHE A 230 -11.23 2.76 -5.00
N VAL A 231 -12.06 2.22 -4.10
CA VAL A 231 -12.00 0.78 -3.74
C VAL A 231 -12.30 -0.10 -4.96
N ARG A 232 -13.27 0.27 -5.81
CA ARG A 232 -13.57 -0.44 -7.08
C ARG A 232 -12.38 -0.44 -8.02
N VAL A 233 -11.74 0.72 -8.21
CA VAL A 233 -10.53 0.85 -9.05
C VAL A 233 -9.42 -0.05 -8.50
N MET A 234 -9.18 -0.06 -7.20
CA MET A 234 -8.15 -0.93 -6.60
C MET A 234 -8.49 -2.42 -6.79
N ALA A 235 -9.75 -2.81 -6.65
CA ALA A 235 -10.18 -4.19 -6.86
C ALA A 235 -9.98 -4.64 -8.32
N GLU A 236 -10.31 -3.82 -9.31
CA GLU A 236 -10.06 -4.13 -10.73
C GLU A 236 -8.55 -4.19 -11.03
N ALA A 237 -7.77 -3.28 -10.46
CA ALA A 237 -6.31 -3.28 -10.62
C ALA A 237 -5.68 -4.56 -10.03
N VAL A 238 -6.13 -5.01 -8.87
CA VAL A 238 -5.70 -6.29 -8.29
C VAL A 238 -6.03 -7.45 -9.24
N LYS A 239 -7.26 -7.51 -9.78
CA LYS A 239 -7.63 -8.56 -10.74
C LYS A 239 -6.67 -8.58 -11.93
N ILE A 240 -6.35 -7.44 -12.50
CA ILE A 240 -5.40 -7.33 -13.61
C ILE A 240 -4.02 -7.89 -13.20
N MET A 241 -3.55 -7.55 -12.00
CA MET A 241 -2.27 -8.07 -11.50
C MET A 241 -2.25 -9.60 -11.42
N PHE A 242 -3.38 -10.25 -11.14
CA PHE A 242 -3.51 -11.71 -11.11
C PHE A 242 -3.65 -12.34 -12.51
N THR A 243 -4.24 -11.63 -13.46
CA THR A 243 -4.66 -12.21 -14.76
C THR A 243 -3.84 -11.75 -15.95
N ASP A 244 -3.13 -10.62 -15.84
CA ASP A 244 -2.28 -10.07 -16.89
C ASP A 244 -0.85 -9.80 -16.35
N LYS A 245 -0.08 -10.89 -16.33
CA LYS A 245 1.32 -10.88 -15.85
C LYS A 245 2.20 -9.93 -16.70
N GLU A 246 1.99 -9.90 -18.03
CA GLU A 246 2.80 -9.08 -18.94
C GLU A 246 2.56 -7.59 -18.74
N LEU A 247 1.30 -7.18 -18.60
CA LEU A 247 0.97 -5.79 -18.28
C LEU A 247 1.53 -5.40 -16.90
N THR A 248 1.40 -6.29 -15.92
CA THR A 248 1.96 -6.07 -14.58
C THR A 248 3.47 -5.86 -14.65
N TYR A 249 4.20 -6.66 -15.42
CA TYR A 249 5.64 -6.52 -15.64
C TYR A 249 6.01 -5.21 -16.32
N LYS A 250 5.29 -4.84 -17.37
CA LYS A 250 5.48 -3.57 -18.08
C LYS A 250 5.39 -2.39 -17.10
N VAL A 251 4.34 -2.38 -16.26
CA VAL A 251 4.11 -1.31 -15.31
C VAL A 251 5.16 -1.30 -14.20
N LEU A 252 5.44 -2.46 -13.59
CA LEU A 252 6.47 -2.58 -12.55
C LEU A 252 7.86 -2.22 -13.08
N GLY A 253 8.23 -2.72 -14.26
CA GLY A 253 9.51 -2.41 -14.90
C GLY A 253 9.71 -0.91 -15.11
N LYS A 254 8.67 -0.23 -15.64
CA LYS A 254 8.67 1.22 -15.83
C LYS A 254 8.79 1.99 -14.51
N GLN A 255 7.96 1.66 -13.53
CA GLN A 255 7.86 2.40 -12.26
C GLN A 255 9.04 2.13 -11.31
N LEU A 256 9.56 0.91 -11.31
CA LEU A 256 10.68 0.50 -10.46
C LEU A 256 12.03 0.62 -11.16
N ARG A 257 12.04 0.95 -12.48
CA ARG A 257 13.23 1.00 -13.34
C ARG A 257 13.99 -0.33 -13.34
N ILE A 258 13.25 -1.43 -13.50
CA ILE A 258 13.76 -2.80 -13.60
C ILE A 258 13.55 -3.27 -15.03
N SER A 259 14.62 -3.54 -15.76
CA SER A 259 14.59 -4.10 -17.12
C SER A 259 14.83 -5.61 -17.15
N ASP A 260 15.43 -6.16 -16.10
CA ASP A 260 15.71 -7.58 -16.01
C ASP A 260 14.44 -8.41 -15.75
N ARG A 261 14.09 -9.24 -16.72
CA ARG A 261 12.91 -10.10 -16.67
C ARG A 261 12.94 -11.07 -15.49
N LYS A 262 14.09 -11.65 -15.18
CA LYS A 262 14.26 -12.61 -14.09
C LYS A 262 13.97 -11.96 -12.73
N THR A 263 14.40 -10.72 -12.55
CA THR A 263 14.08 -9.94 -11.36
C THR A 263 12.58 -9.64 -11.25
N LEU A 264 11.92 -9.31 -12.38
CA LEU A 264 10.47 -9.10 -12.40
C LEU A 264 9.68 -10.38 -12.12
N ASP A 265 10.11 -11.53 -12.69
CA ASP A 265 9.51 -12.84 -12.41
C ASP A 265 9.56 -13.17 -10.92
N ALA A 266 10.74 -13.05 -10.31
CA ALA A 266 10.92 -13.33 -8.90
C ALA A 266 10.07 -12.40 -8.02
N ALA A 267 10.00 -11.09 -8.38
CA ALA A 267 9.18 -10.10 -7.69
C ALA A 267 7.70 -10.45 -7.72
N TYR A 268 7.23 -10.83 -8.88
CA TYR A 268 5.83 -11.17 -9.09
C TYR A 268 5.46 -12.47 -8.38
N ASP A 269 6.24 -13.53 -8.57
CA ASP A 269 5.92 -14.86 -8.05
C ASP A 269 5.97 -14.92 -6.51
N GLU A 270 6.78 -14.09 -5.88
CA GLU A 270 6.82 -13.94 -4.42
C GLU A 270 5.59 -13.18 -3.89
N GLU A 271 5.28 -12.04 -4.50
CA GLU A 271 4.23 -11.15 -3.99
C GLU A 271 2.81 -11.63 -4.34
N ILE A 272 2.58 -12.18 -5.56
CA ILE A 272 1.23 -12.57 -5.98
C ILE A 272 0.61 -13.65 -5.08
N LYS A 273 1.44 -14.54 -4.53
CA LYS A 273 1.00 -15.64 -3.64
C LYS A 273 0.43 -15.15 -2.31
N VAL A 274 0.81 -13.96 -1.89
CA VAL A 274 0.42 -13.36 -0.60
C VAL A 274 -0.49 -12.15 -0.74
N MET A 275 -0.86 -11.82 -1.98
CA MET A 275 -1.85 -10.76 -2.25
C MET A 275 -3.27 -11.29 -2.08
N GLU A 276 -4.15 -10.41 -1.66
CA GLU A 276 -5.58 -10.69 -1.45
C GLU A 276 -6.38 -10.31 -2.69
N PRO A 277 -6.94 -11.29 -3.44
CA PRO A 277 -7.62 -11.01 -4.71
C PRO A 277 -8.85 -10.12 -4.57
N ARG A 278 -9.51 -10.14 -3.41
CA ARG A 278 -10.70 -9.33 -3.12
C ARG A 278 -10.46 -8.25 -2.07
N LEU A 279 -9.20 -7.87 -1.84
CA LEU A 279 -8.80 -6.87 -0.85
C LEU A 279 -9.26 -7.20 0.58
N ALA A 280 -9.42 -8.49 0.89
CA ALA A 280 -10.02 -8.98 2.13
C ALA A 280 -9.12 -8.69 3.35
N PHE A 281 -9.75 -8.33 4.45
CA PHE A 281 -9.09 -8.27 5.74
C PHE A 281 -8.84 -9.67 6.29
N LYS A 282 -7.66 -9.87 6.90
CA LYS A 282 -7.38 -11.03 7.75
C LYS A 282 -7.23 -10.56 9.18
N THR A 283 -8.16 -10.94 10.03
CA THR A 283 -8.24 -10.50 11.44
C THR A 283 -6.92 -10.74 12.18
N GLU A 284 -6.27 -11.88 11.92
CA GLU A 284 -4.98 -12.25 12.53
C GLU A 284 -3.86 -11.25 12.22
N ALA A 285 -3.89 -10.62 11.04
CA ALA A 285 -2.89 -9.63 10.65
C ALA A 285 -2.99 -8.34 11.48
N PHE A 286 -4.19 -7.95 11.85
CA PHE A 286 -4.45 -6.78 12.70
C PHE A 286 -4.27 -7.12 14.18
N GLN A 287 -4.68 -8.34 14.59
CA GLN A 287 -4.47 -8.81 15.96
C GLN A 287 -2.99 -8.87 16.29
N ALA A 288 -2.14 -9.38 15.38
CA ALA A 288 -0.70 -9.44 15.59
C ALA A 288 -0.08 -8.05 15.83
N ILE A 289 -0.57 -7.01 15.15
CA ILE A 289 -0.11 -5.63 15.39
C ILE A 289 -0.58 -5.13 16.76
N LEU A 290 -1.83 -5.41 17.14
CA LEU A 290 -2.37 -5.04 18.45
C LEU A 290 -1.62 -5.73 19.59
N ASP A 291 -1.31 -7.03 19.45
CA ASP A 291 -0.56 -7.81 20.43
C ASP A 291 0.86 -7.23 20.63
N GLU A 292 1.51 -6.85 19.55
CA GLU A 292 2.82 -6.19 19.63
C GLU A 292 2.72 -4.81 20.27
N SER A 293 1.73 -4.02 19.87
CA SER A 293 1.48 -2.69 20.45
C SER A 293 1.18 -2.76 21.94
N ALA A 294 0.50 -3.83 22.40
CA ALA A 294 0.13 -4.03 23.79
C ALA A 294 1.32 -4.29 24.72
N LYS A 295 2.47 -4.68 24.16
CA LYS A 295 3.73 -4.83 24.94
C LYS A 295 4.30 -3.47 25.38
N VAL A 296 4.00 -2.42 24.61
CA VAL A 296 4.46 -1.05 24.88
C VAL A 296 3.35 -0.18 25.47
N ASP A 297 2.12 -0.34 24.97
CA ASP A 297 0.96 0.43 25.39
C ASP A 297 -0.22 -0.49 25.76
N PRO A 298 -0.50 -0.68 27.06
CA PRO A 298 -1.58 -1.58 27.51
C PRO A 298 -2.98 -1.22 26.98
N ARG A 299 -3.19 0.01 26.51
CA ARG A 299 -4.48 0.43 25.89
C ARG A 299 -4.81 -0.40 24.67
N ALA A 300 -3.81 -0.89 23.94
CA ALA A 300 -4.01 -1.75 22.77
C ALA A 300 -4.78 -3.05 23.08
N LYS A 301 -4.70 -3.56 24.34
CA LYS A 301 -5.47 -4.75 24.77
C LYS A 301 -7.00 -4.56 24.74
N LYS A 302 -7.46 -3.29 24.74
CA LYS A 302 -8.90 -2.95 24.72
C LYS A 302 -9.43 -2.77 23.30
N ILE A 303 -8.58 -2.80 22.29
CA ILE A 303 -8.92 -2.57 20.89
C ILE A 303 -9.07 -3.92 20.20
N ARG A 304 -10.17 -4.10 19.50
CA ARG A 304 -10.38 -5.28 18.66
C ARG A 304 -9.96 -4.97 17.22
N PRO A 305 -9.51 -5.92 16.42
CA PRO A 305 -9.23 -5.73 15.00
C PRO A 305 -10.35 -5.01 14.24
N GLN A 306 -11.61 -5.33 14.55
CA GLN A 306 -12.80 -4.75 13.93
C GLN A 306 -12.94 -3.24 14.19
N ASP A 307 -12.43 -2.75 15.30
CA ASP A 307 -12.48 -1.31 15.64
C ASP A 307 -11.59 -0.47 14.70
N LEU A 308 -10.59 -1.12 14.06
CA LEU A 308 -9.68 -0.54 13.09
C LEU A 308 -10.19 -0.58 11.64
N MET A 309 -11.26 -1.33 11.36
CA MET A 309 -11.73 -1.64 10.01
C MET A 309 -13.10 -1.03 9.73
N ASP A 310 -13.32 -0.65 8.48
CA ASP A 310 -14.64 -0.33 7.94
C ASP A 310 -14.90 -1.20 6.71
N PRO A 311 -15.58 -2.33 6.86
CA PRO A 311 -15.79 -3.29 5.78
C PRO A 311 -16.88 -2.89 4.78
N ARG A 312 -17.63 -1.80 5.02
CA ARG A 312 -18.82 -1.43 4.23
C ARG A 312 -18.62 -1.44 2.72
N TYR A 313 -17.43 -1.00 2.25
CA TYR A 313 -17.16 -0.94 0.82
C TYR A 313 -16.97 -2.33 0.23
N LEU A 314 -16.20 -3.18 0.88
CA LEU A 314 -15.99 -4.57 0.44
C LEU A 314 -17.29 -5.37 0.51
N GLU A 315 -18.07 -5.24 1.61
CA GLU A 315 -19.36 -5.87 1.74
C GLU A 315 -20.36 -5.38 0.67
N GLY A 316 -20.34 -4.08 0.34
CA GLY A 316 -21.15 -3.52 -0.74
C GLY A 316 -20.78 -4.11 -2.09
N LEU A 317 -19.49 -4.30 -2.36
CA LEU A 317 -19.01 -4.94 -3.60
C LEU A 317 -19.41 -6.42 -3.66
N GLU A 318 -19.35 -7.16 -2.55
CA GLU A 318 -19.83 -8.55 -2.49
C GLU A 318 -21.34 -8.61 -2.72
N LYS A 319 -22.13 -7.85 -1.97
CA LYS A 319 -23.60 -7.83 -2.07
C LYS A 319 -24.11 -7.42 -3.46
N SER A 320 -23.38 -6.56 -4.17
CA SER A 320 -23.74 -6.15 -5.55
C SER A 320 -23.35 -7.16 -6.63
N GLY A 321 -22.68 -8.27 -6.25
CA GLY A 321 -22.14 -9.26 -7.21
C GLY A 321 -20.96 -8.70 -8.01
N PHE A 322 -20.34 -7.59 -7.58
CA PHE A 322 -19.21 -6.98 -8.30
C PHE A 322 -18.02 -7.93 -8.38
N PHE A 323 -17.60 -8.52 -7.27
CA PHE A 323 -16.46 -9.43 -7.24
C PHE A 323 -16.73 -10.70 -8.03
N GLU A 324 -17.95 -11.25 -8.00
CA GLU A 324 -18.32 -12.41 -8.82
C GLU A 324 -18.16 -12.11 -10.31
N LYS A 325 -18.72 -10.98 -10.76
CA LYS A 325 -18.61 -10.55 -12.17
C LYS A 325 -17.16 -10.27 -12.56
N LEU A 326 -16.42 -9.60 -11.69
CA LEU A 326 -15.03 -9.25 -11.91
C LEU A 326 -14.13 -10.48 -12.10
N TRP A 327 -14.32 -11.51 -11.29
CA TRP A 327 -13.50 -12.73 -11.33
C TRP A 327 -14.03 -13.81 -12.29
N ALA A 328 -15.30 -13.73 -12.73
CA ALA A 328 -15.84 -14.62 -13.77
C ALA A 328 -15.38 -14.21 -15.18
N ALA A 329 -15.10 -12.93 -15.42
CA ALA A 329 -14.60 -12.45 -16.71
C ALA A 329 -13.18 -12.98 -16.96
N LYS A 330 -13.02 -13.75 -18.07
CA LYS A 330 -11.73 -14.29 -18.52
C LYS A 330 -10.80 -13.20 -19.02
#